data_0c061a6039158243e034a8953c3b9d21
#
_entry.id   0c061a6039158243e034a8953c3b9d21
#
_cell.length_a   1.000
_cell.length_b   1.000
_cell.length_c   1.000
_cell.angle_alpha   90.00
_cell.angle_beta   90.00
_cell.angle_gamma   90.00
#
_symmetry.space_group_name_H-M   'P 1'
#
loop_
_entity.id
_entity.type
_entity.pdbx_description
1 polymer ?
#
loop_
_entity_poly.entity_id
_entity_poly.type
_entity_poly.pdbx_seq_one_letter_code
_entity_poly.pdbx_strand_id
1 'polypeptide(L)'
;MIKNFLLKVYIYLKKKYIGFELVDKNKINTEIKNSNYNYDNLLNLIIYKNKIFKKKNIKQNNNKYKIFKDIFINKKLIKILDVGGGGGHKFYEFSKIFKKIFFWYNLETLSLVKLLKKKFPNEKNIKHINNLRNLRNKIDIILCDSSFQYIEKQKKFLDDLIALNSKYFYLSRTFMNHIDNDQLCVMQQTLLSENGPGKIDNYMKDQIISYPCYIYSSSKFKKQLSKNYKLIKFSIDNDDFIIINRQKYFCHEYLYKKK
;
A
#
# COMPACT_ATOMS: atom_id res chain seq x y z
N MET A 1 36.03 4.71 5.12
CA MET A 1 35.01 5.78 5.08
C MET A 1 34.49 6.04 3.66
N ILE A 2 35.36 6.29 2.68
CA ILE A 2 35.01 6.61 1.27
C ILE A 2 34.19 5.47 0.60
N LYS A 3 34.56 4.21 0.81
CA LYS A 3 33.84 3.04 0.23
C LYS A 3 32.38 2.95 0.66
N ASN A 4 32.08 3.29 1.93
CA ASN A 4 30.71 3.31 2.44
C ASN A 4 29.91 4.52 1.95
N PHE A 5 30.57 5.65 1.70
CA PHE A 5 29.94 6.82 1.10
C PHE A 5 29.58 6.56 -0.36
N LEU A 6 30.52 6.03 -1.16
CA LEU A 6 30.29 5.68 -2.56
C LEU A 6 29.19 4.60 -2.70
N LEU A 7 29.16 3.63 -1.80
CA LEU A 7 28.09 2.63 -1.76
C LEU A 7 26.71 3.26 -1.46
N LYS A 8 26.65 4.21 -0.52
CA LYS A 8 25.41 4.96 -0.22
C LYS A 8 24.98 5.84 -1.39
N VAL A 9 25.90 6.52 -2.06
CA VAL A 9 25.62 7.31 -3.27
C VAL A 9 25.16 6.39 -4.40
N TYR A 10 25.82 5.27 -4.62
CA TYR A 10 25.43 4.27 -5.62
C TYR A 10 24.04 3.69 -5.34
N ILE A 11 23.72 3.33 -4.08
CA ILE A 11 22.40 2.85 -3.68
C ILE A 11 21.36 3.97 -3.85
N TYR A 12 21.68 5.22 -3.50
CA TYR A 12 20.80 6.37 -3.68
C TYR A 12 20.53 6.67 -5.16
N LEU A 13 21.56 6.64 -6.00
CA LEU A 13 21.44 6.81 -7.45
C LEU A 13 20.68 5.63 -8.10
N LYS A 14 20.94 4.39 -7.66
CA LYS A 14 20.17 3.22 -8.09
C LYS A 14 18.71 3.30 -7.68
N LYS A 15 18.40 3.72 -6.46
CA LYS A 15 17.00 3.92 -6.04
C LYS A 15 16.25 4.91 -6.92
N LYS A 16 16.89 6.00 -7.36
CA LYS A 16 16.27 7.01 -8.24
C LYS A 16 16.17 6.61 -9.72
N TYR A 17 17.09 5.78 -10.21
CA TYR A 17 17.25 5.57 -11.65
C TYR A 17 17.07 4.12 -12.13
N ILE A 18 17.09 3.12 -11.27
CA ILE A 18 17.02 1.69 -11.63
C ILE A 18 15.79 1.01 -11.03
N GLY A 19 15.04 1.69 -10.16
CA GLY A 19 13.90 1.11 -9.44
C GLY A 19 12.70 0.74 -10.31
N PHE A 20 12.59 1.26 -11.55
CA PHE A 20 11.41 1.07 -12.39
C PHE A 20 11.81 0.94 -13.86
N GLU A 21 11.52 -0.21 -14.45
CA GLU A 21 11.77 -0.52 -15.85
C GLU A 21 10.44 -0.83 -16.55
N LEU A 22 10.22 -0.25 -17.73
CA LEU A 22 9.03 -0.56 -18.54
C LEU A 22 9.05 -2.01 -18.96
N VAL A 23 7.92 -2.68 -18.77
CA VAL A 23 7.71 -4.05 -19.21
C VAL A 23 6.83 -4.06 -20.45
N ASP A 24 7.26 -4.77 -21.48
CA ASP A 24 6.41 -5.07 -22.63
C ASP A 24 5.19 -5.88 -22.15
N LYS A 25 4.00 -5.44 -22.53
CA LYS A 25 2.74 -6.10 -22.18
C LYS A 25 2.74 -7.59 -22.54
N ASN A 26 3.42 -7.97 -23.61
CA ASN A 26 3.52 -9.36 -24.08
C ASN A 26 4.46 -10.22 -23.20
N LYS A 27 5.40 -9.61 -22.49
CA LYS A 27 6.35 -10.27 -21.58
C LYS A 27 5.91 -10.27 -20.12
N ILE A 28 4.86 -9.51 -19.78
CA ILE A 28 4.37 -9.35 -18.40
C ILE A 28 4.18 -10.70 -17.71
N ASN A 29 3.53 -11.67 -18.38
CA ASN A 29 3.25 -12.98 -17.76
C ASN A 29 4.51 -13.78 -17.42
N THR A 30 5.56 -13.67 -18.21
CA THR A 30 6.84 -14.32 -17.96
C THR A 30 7.60 -13.64 -16.83
N GLU A 31 7.57 -12.29 -16.81
CA GLU A 31 8.26 -11.51 -15.79
C GLU A 31 7.52 -11.54 -14.44
N ILE A 32 6.17 -11.60 -14.44
CA ILE A 32 5.37 -11.80 -13.21
C ILE A 32 5.66 -13.15 -12.57
N LYS A 33 5.86 -14.24 -13.37
CA LYS A 33 6.26 -15.54 -12.83
C LYS A 33 7.61 -15.48 -12.10
N ASN A 34 8.47 -14.59 -12.51
CA ASN A 34 9.78 -14.34 -11.90
C ASN A 34 9.72 -13.27 -10.77
N SER A 35 8.52 -12.77 -10.44
CA SER A 35 8.39 -11.74 -9.41
C SER A 35 8.55 -12.33 -8.01
N ASN A 36 9.20 -11.56 -7.14
CA ASN A 36 9.55 -11.98 -5.79
C ASN A 36 8.53 -11.55 -4.73
N TYR A 37 7.32 -11.07 -5.13
CA TYR A 37 6.34 -10.55 -4.15
C TYR A 37 5.87 -11.62 -3.16
N ASN A 38 5.77 -12.88 -3.59
CA ASN A 38 5.43 -14.01 -2.72
C ASN A 38 6.66 -14.76 -2.21
N TYR A 39 7.85 -14.17 -2.32
CA TYR A 39 9.09 -14.76 -1.87
C TYR A 39 9.11 -14.88 -0.33
N ASP A 40 9.52 -16.05 0.18
CA ASP A 40 9.46 -16.35 1.62
C ASP A 40 10.19 -15.32 2.48
N ASN A 41 11.33 -14.80 2.00
CA ASN A 41 12.08 -13.78 2.73
C ASN A 41 11.30 -12.48 2.88
N LEU A 42 10.56 -12.03 1.84
CA LEU A 42 9.71 -10.85 1.91
C LEU A 42 8.54 -11.08 2.88
N LEU A 43 7.89 -12.23 2.81
CA LEU A 43 6.78 -12.56 3.71
C LEU A 43 7.26 -12.65 5.17
N ASN A 44 8.40 -13.29 5.42
CA ASN A 44 9.01 -13.37 6.75
C ASN A 44 9.43 -11.99 7.26
N LEU A 45 9.96 -11.13 6.40
CA LEU A 45 10.28 -9.75 6.73
C LEU A 45 9.04 -8.97 7.16
N ILE A 46 7.94 -9.05 6.40
CA ILE A 46 6.68 -8.38 6.75
C ILE A 46 6.20 -8.84 8.13
N ILE A 47 6.26 -10.14 8.41
CA ILE A 47 5.90 -10.71 9.72
C ILE A 47 6.80 -10.17 10.84
N TYR A 48 8.11 -10.14 10.61
CA TYR A 48 9.08 -9.64 11.57
C TYR A 48 8.84 -8.15 11.88
N LYS A 49 8.71 -7.32 10.86
CA LYS A 49 8.41 -5.90 11.03
C LYS A 49 7.09 -5.67 11.77
N ASN A 50 6.07 -6.48 11.47
CA ASN A 50 4.80 -6.39 12.17
C ASN A 50 4.93 -6.68 13.68
N LYS A 51 5.73 -7.68 14.07
CA LYS A 51 6.02 -7.98 15.48
C LYS A 51 6.69 -6.81 16.21
N ILE A 52 7.66 -6.17 15.55
CA ILE A 52 8.34 -4.98 16.10
C ILE A 52 7.34 -3.84 16.25
N PHE A 53 6.54 -3.57 15.23
CA PHE A 53 5.54 -2.50 15.23
C PHE A 53 4.49 -2.67 16.33
N LYS A 54 4.05 -3.90 16.55
CA LYS A 54 3.12 -4.24 17.65
C LYS A 54 3.68 -3.87 19.03
N LYS A 55 4.98 -4.08 19.24
CA LYS A 55 5.66 -3.81 20.50
C LYS A 55 6.12 -2.35 20.67
N LYS A 56 6.37 -1.65 19.58
CA LYS A 56 6.97 -0.31 19.57
C LYS A 56 6.00 0.75 20.11
N ASN A 57 6.48 1.57 21.06
CA ASN A 57 5.79 2.82 21.40
C ASN A 57 5.92 3.78 20.20
N ILE A 58 4.85 3.92 19.44
CA ILE A 58 4.81 4.78 18.27
C ILE A 58 4.69 6.20 18.77
N LYS A 59 5.72 7.02 18.57
CA LYS A 59 5.61 8.48 18.72
C LYS A 59 4.55 8.95 17.73
N GLN A 60 3.50 9.58 18.24
CA GLN A 60 2.40 10.08 17.44
C GLN A 60 2.90 11.17 16.50
N ASN A 61 3.16 10.84 15.23
CA ASN A 61 3.21 11.87 14.20
C ASN A 61 1.76 12.25 13.86
N ASN A 62 1.21 13.18 14.65
CA ASN A 62 -0.21 13.58 14.58
C ASN A 62 -0.61 14.17 13.21
N ASN A 63 0.34 14.64 12.40
CA ASN A 63 0.04 15.30 11.13
C ASN A 63 -0.34 14.30 10.03
N LYS A 64 0.30 13.12 9.97
CA LYS A 64 0.03 12.11 8.94
C LYS A 64 -1.43 11.64 8.93
N TYR A 65 -2.05 11.55 10.12
CA TYR A 65 -3.40 11.01 10.28
C TYR A 65 -4.44 12.06 10.66
N LYS A 66 -4.10 13.35 10.58
CA LYS A 66 -5.03 14.46 10.94
C LYS A 66 -6.36 14.34 10.20
N ILE A 67 -6.33 13.94 8.93
CA ILE A 67 -7.50 13.75 8.08
C ILE A 67 -8.52 12.75 8.65
N PHE A 68 -8.07 11.77 9.46
CA PHE A 68 -8.94 10.75 10.03
C PHE A 68 -9.61 11.20 11.34
N LYS A 69 -9.11 12.25 12.01
CA LYS A 69 -9.70 12.75 13.26
C LYS A 69 -11.16 13.12 13.06
N ASP A 70 -11.45 13.90 12.02
CA ASP A 70 -12.81 14.37 11.72
C ASP A 70 -13.72 13.21 11.28
N ILE A 71 -13.16 12.23 10.56
CA ILE A 71 -13.90 11.04 10.12
C ILE A 71 -14.33 10.18 11.32
N PHE A 72 -13.49 10.11 12.36
CA PHE A 72 -13.68 9.20 13.51
C PHE A 72 -14.36 9.85 14.73
N ILE A 73 -14.54 11.16 14.74
CA ILE A 73 -14.92 11.92 15.94
C ILE A 73 -16.17 11.36 16.63
N ASN A 74 -17.22 11.07 15.89
CA ASN A 74 -18.52 10.62 16.41
C ASN A 74 -18.72 9.09 16.34
N LYS A 75 -17.65 8.32 16.17
CA LYS A 75 -17.74 6.86 16.07
C LYS A 75 -17.07 6.17 17.25
N LYS A 76 -17.77 5.21 17.87
CA LYS A 76 -17.21 4.31 18.88
C LYS A 76 -16.48 3.14 18.22
N LEU A 77 -17.10 2.54 17.21
CA LEU A 77 -16.55 1.43 16.43
C LEU A 77 -16.36 1.85 14.97
N ILE A 78 -15.22 1.56 14.40
CA ILE A 78 -14.83 1.90 13.02
C ILE A 78 -14.41 0.64 12.31
N LYS A 79 -15.05 0.34 11.17
CA LYS A 79 -14.74 -0.83 10.33
C LYS A 79 -13.92 -0.40 9.13
N ILE A 80 -12.69 -0.89 9.05
CA ILE A 80 -11.70 -0.52 8.03
C ILE A 80 -11.38 -1.73 7.15
N LEU A 81 -11.33 -1.49 5.83
CA LEU A 81 -10.70 -2.37 4.86
C LEU A 81 -9.36 -1.76 4.47
N ASP A 82 -8.26 -2.41 4.83
CA ASP A 82 -6.89 -2.03 4.48
C ASP A 82 -6.42 -2.92 3.32
N VAL A 83 -6.33 -2.33 2.14
CA VAL A 83 -5.93 -3.01 0.91
C VAL A 83 -4.41 -3.03 0.81
N GLY A 84 -3.81 -4.23 0.78
CA GLY A 84 -2.36 -4.37 0.81
C GLY A 84 -1.74 -3.86 2.11
N GLY A 85 -2.42 -4.09 3.25
CA GLY A 85 -1.98 -3.60 4.55
C GLY A 85 -0.78 -4.34 5.16
N GLY A 86 -0.14 -5.25 4.38
CA GLY A 86 1.00 -6.03 4.83
C GLY A 86 0.67 -6.87 6.07
N GLY A 87 1.46 -6.72 7.13
CA GLY A 87 1.22 -7.41 8.39
C GLY A 87 0.08 -6.82 9.25
N GLY A 88 -0.59 -5.76 8.79
CA GLY A 88 -1.64 -5.07 9.56
C GLY A 88 -1.10 -4.04 10.56
N HIS A 89 0.11 -3.53 10.35
CA HIS A 89 0.76 -2.57 11.25
C HIS A 89 -0.05 -1.29 11.48
N LYS A 90 -0.80 -0.83 10.47
CA LYS A 90 -1.67 0.35 10.59
C LYS A 90 -2.79 0.17 11.63
N PHE A 91 -3.28 -1.05 11.82
CA PHE A 91 -4.23 -1.33 12.89
C PHE A 91 -3.66 -0.92 14.25
N TYR A 92 -2.40 -1.27 14.54
CA TYR A 92 -1.76 -0.92 15.80
C TYR A 92 -1.47 0.57 15.91
N GLU A 93 -1.07 1.23 14.81
CA GLU A 93 -0.91 2.69 14.77
C GLU A 93 -2.23 3.41 15.07
N PHE A 94 -3.29 3.08 14.35
CA PHE A 94 -4.61 3.72 14.51
C PHE A 94 -5.17 3.51 15.91
N SER A 95 -5.07 2.29 16.45
CA SER A 95 -5.55 1.98 17.80
C SER A 95 -4.84 2.82 18.86
N LYS A 96 -3.55 3.07 18.71
CA LYS A 96 -2.75 3.88 19.65
C LYS A 96 -3.04 5.39 19.50
N ILE A 97 -3.21 5.87 18.26
CA ILE A 97 -3.39 7.30 17.97
C ILE A 97 -4.80 7.77 18.31
N PHE A 98 -5.82 7.01 17.91
CA PHE A 98 -7.21 7.46 17.98
C PHE A 98 -7.96 7.00 19.24
N LYS A 99 -7.41 6.04 20.00
CA LYS A 99 -8.06 5.47 21.19
C LYS A 99 -9.52 5.05 20.92
N LYS A 100 -9.77 4.48 19.72
CA LYS A 100 -11.08 4.01 19.25
C LYS A 100 -11.04 2.50 19.09
N ILE A 101 -12.22 1.88 19.02
CA ILE A 101 -12.35 0.46 18.71
C ILE A 101 -12.36 0.33 17.18
N PHE A 102 -11.40 -0.41 16.64
CA PHE A 102 -11.34 -0.73 15.23
C PHE A 102 -11.66 -2.20 14.99
N PHE A 103 -12.43 -2.47 13.95
CA PHE A 103 -12.52 -3.78 13.33
C PHE A 103 -11.86 -3.70 11.96
N TRP A 104 -10.74 -4.41 11.82
CA TRP A 104 -9.82 -4.23 10.70
C TRP A 104 -9.83 -5.45 9.79
N TYR A 105 -10.20 -5.27 8.53
CA TYR A 105 -10.00 -6.25 7.47
C TYR A 105 -8.72 -5.93 6.73
N ASN A 106 -7.71 -6.79 6.87
CA ASN A 106 -6.44 -6.70 6.16
C ASN A 106 -6.50 -7.56 4.91
N LEU A 107 -6.68 -6.94 3.74
CA LEU A 107 -6.75 -7.64 2.46
C LEU A 107 -5.34 -7.80 1.87
N GLU A 108 -4.93 -9.05 1.70
CA GLU A 108 -3.58 -9.40 1.28
C GLU A 108 -3.53 -10.64 0.39
N THR A 109 -2.35 -10.95 -0.16
CA THR A 109 -2.13 -12.16 -0.95
C THR A 109 -2.43 -13.41 -0.12
N LEU A 110 -2.85 -14.49 -0.78
CA LEU A 110 -3.18 -15.75 -0.11
C LEU A 110 -2.01 -16.28 0.73
N SER A 111 -0.78 -16.19 0.21
CA SER A 111 0.43 -16.65 0.88
C SER A 111 0.66 -15.88 2.20
N LEU A 112 0.58 -14.56 2.17
CA LEU A 112 0.74 -13.73 3.35
C LEU A 112 -0.40 -13.95 4.36
N VAL A 113 -1.65 -14.06 3.90
CA VAL A 113 -2.79 -14.35 4.79
C VAL A 113 -2.65 -15.68 5.53
N LYS A 114 -2.22 -16.74 4.82
CA LYS A 114 -1.95 -18.04 5.47
C LYS A 114 -0.89 -17.91 6.56
N LEU A 115 0.20 -17.22 6.27
CA LEU A 115 1.30 -17.00 7.20
C LEU A 115 0.89 -16.14 8.41
N LEU A 116 0.14 -15.06 8.17
CA LEU A 116 -0.37 -14.17 9.23
C LEU A 116 -1.30 -14.93 10.19
N LYS A 117 -2.23 -15.71 9.68
CA LYS A 117 -3.13 -16.55 10.50
C LYS A 117 -2.36 -17.55 11.35
N LYS A 118 -1.30 -18.16 10.80
CA LYS A 118 -0.43 -19.10 11.55
C LYS A 118 0.37 -18.39 12.64
N LYS A 119 0.89 -17.20 12.37
CA LYS A 119 1.79 -16.47 13.29
C LYS A 119 1.06 -15.59 14.31
N PHE A 120 -0.19 -15.21 14.03
CA PHE A 120 -1.02 -14.33 14.87
C PHE A 120 -2.45 -14.87 15.02
N PRO A 121 -2.65 -16.10 15.55
CA PRO A 121 -3.96 -16.76 15.56
C PRO A 121 -5.00 -16.05 16.45
N ASN A 122 -4.57 -15.30 17.46
CA ASN A 122 -5.42 -14.74 18.50
C ASN A 122 -5.73 -13.23 18.33
N GLU A 123 -5.62 -12.68 17.12
CA GLU A 123 -5.94 -11.28 16.87
C GLU A 123 -7.46 -11.08 16.73
N LYS A 124 -8.11 -10.60 17.78
CA LYS A 124 -9.59 -10.48 17.83
C LYS A 124 -10.15 -9.40 16.90
N ASN A 125 -9.45 -8.27 16.76
CA ASN A 125 -9.98 -7.09 16.06
C ASN A 125 -9.39 -6.89 14.65
N ILE A 126 -8.49 -7.78 14.21
CA ILE A 126 -7.93 -7.79 12.88
C ILE A 126 -8.23 -9.11 12.18
N LYS A 127 -8.81 -9.05 11.00
CA LYS A 127 -9.12 -10.22 10.19
C LYS A 127 -8.35 -10.16 8.87
N HIS A 128 -7.43 -11.09 8.70
CA HIS A 128 -6.68 -11.23 7.45
C HIS A 128 -7.53 -11.99 6.42
N ILE A 129 -7.75 -11.36 5.26
CA ILE A 129 -8.55 -11.88 4.16
C ILE A 129 -7.78 -11.78 2.84
N ASN A 130 -8.05 -12.67 1.91
CA ASN A 130 -7.46 -12.66 0.56
C ASN A 130 -8.50 -12.42 -0.54
N ASN A 131 -9.77 -12.20 -0.16
CA ASN A 131 -10.85 -11.99 -1.11
C ASN A 131 -11.91 -11.06 -0.49
N LEU A 132 -12.44 -10.12 -1.29
CA LEU A 132 -13.49 -9.20 -0.88
C LEU A 132 -14.81 -9.92 -0.56
N ARG A 133 -15.09 -11.10 -1.15
CA ARG A 133 -16.26 -11.93 -0.82
C ARG A 133 -16.30 -12.37 0.64
N ASN A 134 -15.17 -12.33 1.34
CA ASN A 134 -15.08 -12.66 2.77
C ASN A 134 -15.51 -11.50 3.69
N LEU A 135 -15.88 -10.35 3.11
CA LEU A 135 -16.43 -9.22 3.86
C LEU A 135 -17.91 -9.44 4.13
N ARG A 136 -18.27 -9.57 5.42
CA ARG A 136 -19.67 -9.75 5.85
C ARG A 136 -20.29 -8.49 6.44
N ASN A 137 -19.51 -7.44 6.65
CA ASN A 137 -19.92 -6.22 7.33
C ASN A 137 -19.76 -5.00 6.42
N LYS A 138 -20.64 -4.01 6.62
CA LYS A 138 -20.48 -2.69 6.00
C LYS A 138 -19.15 -2.07 6.44
N ILE A 139 -18.37 -1.59 5.49
CA ILE A 139 -17.09 -0.92 5.70
C ILE A 139 -17.31 0.59 5.86
N ASP A 140 -16.69 1.19 6.85
CA ASP A 140 -16.73 2.64 7.02
C ASP A 140 -15.73 3.35 6.12
N ILE A 141 -14.51 2.80 6.01
CA ILE A 141 -13.46 3.36 5.17
C ILE A 141 -12.64 2.26 4.49
N ILE A 142 -12.36 2.47 3.21
CA ILE A 142 -11.37 1.71 2.45
C ILE A 142 -10.07 2.50 2.46
N LEU A 143 -8.99 1.87 2.88
CA LEU A 143 -7.63 2.40 2.83
C LEU A 143 -6.84 1.68 1.75
N CYS A 144 -6.23 2.44 0.83
CA CYS A 144 -5.25 1.96 -0.14
C CYS A 144 -3.99 2.83 0.03
N ASP A 145 -3.10 2.45 0.92
CA ASP A 145 -1.89 3.23 1.22
C ASP A 145 -0.66 2.53 0.67
N SER A 146 -0.10 3.04 -0.43
CA SER A 146 1.06 2.47 -1.16
C SER A 146 0.83 1.03 -1.65
N SER A 147 -0.39 0.69 -2.04
CA SER A 147 -0.75 -0.69 -2.39
C SER A 147 -1.48 -0.80 -3.74
N PHE A 148 -2.22 0.21 -4.13
CA PHE A 148 -3.04 0.17 -5.35
C PHE A 148 -2.21 -0.06 -6.61
N GLN A 149 -0.97 0.46 -6.64
CA GLN A 149 -0.04 0.25 -7.76
C GLN A 149 0.43 -1.20 -7.94
N TYR A 150 0.15 -2.10 -7.00
CA TYR A 150 0.51 -3.52 -7.12
C TYR A 150 -0.66 -4.41 -7.57
N ILE A 151 -1.78 -3.79 -7.92
CA ILE A 151 -2.97 -4.48 -8.42
C ILE A 151 -2.94 -4.50 -9.95
N GLU A 152 -2.84 -5.69 -10.54
CA GLU A 152 -2.77 -5.87 -12.00
C GLU A 152 -4.02 -5.31 -12.72
N LYS A 153 -5.20 -5.73 -12.30
CA LYS A 153 -6.49 -5.34 -12.91
C LYS A 153 -7.14 -4.18 -12.18
N GLN A 154 -6.44 -3.05 -12.09
CA GLN A 154 -6.82 -1.91 -11.25
C GLN A 154 -8.24 -1.40 -11.51
N LYS A 155 -8.66 -1.28 -12.78
CA LYS A 155 -10.00 -0.81 -13.13
C LYS A 155 -11.08 -1.69 -12.51
N LYS A 156 -11.00 -3.01 -12.74
CA LYS A 156 -11.97 -3.97 -12.20
C LYS A 156 -11.93 -3.98 -10.68
N PHE A 157 -10.73 -4.01 -10.11
CA PHE A 157 -10.58 -4.03 -8.65
C PHE A 157 -11.16 -2.77 -7.99
N LEU A 158 -11.00 -1.60 -8.62
CA LEU A 158 -11.62 -0.36 -8.15
C LEU A 158 -13.15 -0.43 -8.22
N ASP A 159 -13.74 -1.02 -9.26
CA ASP A 159 -15.18 -1.27 -9.34
C ASP A 159 -15.64 -2.18 -8.20
N ASP A 160 -14.90 -3.25 -7.91
CA ASP A 160 -15.20 -4.16 -6.79
C ASP A 160 -15.13 -3.44 -5.43
N LEU A 161 -14.16 -2.53 -5.23
CA LEU A 161 -14.07 -1.71 -4.03
C LEU A 161 -15.21 -0.70 -3.91
N ILE A 162 -15.60 -0.06 -5.01
CA ILE A 162 -16.73 0.88 -5.06
C ILE A 162 -18.04 0.16 -4.71
N ALA A 163 -18.22 -1.08 -5.18
CA ALA A 163 -19.39 -1.91 -4.89
C ALA A 163 -19.56 -2.24 -3.39
N LEU A 164 -18.49 -2.20 -2.58
CA LEU A 164 -18.58 -2.32 -1.12
C LEU A 164 -19.33 -1.17 -0.44
N ASN A 165 -19.56 -0.09 -1.17
CA ASN A 165 -20.41 1.01 -0.73
C ASN A 165 -19.96 1.63 0.61
N SER A 166 -18.65 1.74 0.83
CA SER A 166 -18.05 2.33 2.03
C SER A 166 -18.39 3.81 2.17
N LYS A 167 -18.38 4.36 3.40
CA LYS A 167 -18.62 5.77 3.62
C LYS A 167 -17.49 6.67 3.12
N TYR A 168 -16.25 6.16 3.22
CA TYR A 168 -15.05 6.87 2.77
C TYR A 168 -14.15 5.95 1.97
N PHE A 169 -13.44 6.53 1.01
CA PHE A 169 -12.38 5.91 0.25
C PHE A 169 -11.13 6.78 0.34
N TYR A 170 -10.05 6.24 0.85
CA TYR A 170 -8.77 6.91 0.99
C TYR A 170 -7.69 6.16 0.22
N LEU A 171 -7.02 6.87 -0.69
CA LEU A 171 -5.85 6.37 -1.41
C LEU A 171 -4.70 7.33 -1.14
N SER A 172 -3.52 6.79 -0.84
CA SER A 172 -2.30 7.58 -0.62
C SER A 172 -1.05 6.87 -1.12
N ARG A 173 0.00 7.64 -1.30
CA ARG A 173 1.33 7.17 -1.73
C ARG A 173 1.24 6.24 -2.94
N THR A 174 0.45 6.63 -3.93
CA THR A 174 0.21 5.85 -5.14
C THR A 174 0.65 6.64 -6.35
N PHE A 175 1.58 6.09 -7.10
CA PHE A 175 2.03 6.71 -8.36
C PHE A 175 0.90 6.70 -9.38
N MET A 176 0.63 7.86 -9.97
CA MET A 176 -0.44 8.03 -10.95
C MET A 176 0.08 8.60 -12.26
N ASN A 177 -0.52 8.16 -13.36
CA ASN A 177 -0.29 8.72 -14.68
C ASN A 177 -1.20 9.93 -14.90
N HIS A 178 -0.64 11.05 -15.33
CA HIS A 178 -1.39 12.26 -15.70
C HIS A 178 -1.85 12.23 -17.17
N ILE A 179 -1.22 11.42 -17.99
CA ILE A 179 -1.59 11.25 -19.38
C ILE A 179 -2.78 10.29 -19.45
N ASP A 180 -3.74 10.57 -20.30
CA ASP A 180 -5.00 9.80 -20.42
C ASP A 180 -4.80 8.43 -21.11
N ASN A 181 -3.59 7.91 -21.04
CA ASN A 181 -3.20 6.62 -21.57
C ASN A 181 -3.65 5.46 -20.68
N ASP A 182 -3.56 4.26 -21.23
CA ASP A 182 -3.76 3.02 -20.51
C ASP A 182 -2.77 2.89 -19.34
N GLN A 183 -3.11 1.98 -18.44
CA GLN A 183 -2.25 1.55 -17.35
C GLN A 183 -0.84 1.21 -17.88
N LEU A 184 0.19 1.83 -17.26
CA LEU A 184 1.57 1.45 -17.51
C LEU A 184 1.95 0.30 -16.58
N CYS A 185 2.68 -0.67 -17.10
CA CYS A 185 3.29 -1.73 -16.29
C CYS A 185 4.81 -1.56 -16.27
N VAL A 186 5.37 -1.59 -15.08
CA VAL A 186 6.81 -1.48 -14.85
C VAL A 186 7.26 -2.53 -13.85
N MET A 187 8.49 -3.03 -13.99
CA MET A 187 9.14 -3.81 -12.94
C MET A 187 9.80 -2.86 -11.96
N GLN A 188 9.33 -2.89 -10.74
CA GLN A 188 9.96 -2.20 -9.62
C GLN A 188 11.04 -3.09 -9.03
N GLN A 189 12.26 -2.56 -8.92
CA GLN A 189 13.35 -3.16 -8.18
C GLN A 189 13.58 -2.38 -6.88
N THR A 190 13.69 -3.08 -5.78
CA THR A 190 13.88 -2.47 -4.46
C THR A 190 14.70 -3.38 -3.55
N LEU A 191 15.31 -2.80 -2.54
CA LEU A 191 15.96 -3.60 -1.51
C LEU A 191 14.90 -4.30 -0.65
N LEU A 192 15.15 -5.55 -0.27
CA LEU A 192 14.27 -6.31 0.60
C LEU A 192 13.95 -5.53 1.89
N SER A 193 14.97 -4.90 2.49
CA SER A 193 14.85 -4.12 3.72
C SER A 193 13.89 -2.93 3.64
N GLU A 194 13.67 -2.39 2.45
CA GLU A 194 12.78 -1.23 2.23
C GLU A 194 11.29 -1.61 2.25
N ASN A 195 10.98 -2.90 2.18
CA ASN A 195 9.59 -3.36 2.15
C ASN A 195 8.98 -3.46 3.54
N GLY A 196 7.69 -3.10 3.64
CA GLY A 196 6.96 -3.07 4.90
C GLY A 196 7.35 -1.88 5.80
N PRO A 197 6.76 -1.77 7.01
CA PRO A 197 6.94 -0.62 7.88
C PRO A 197 8.27 -0.63 8.63
N GLY A 198 8.87 0.57 8.76
CA GLY A 198 10.10 0.78 9.56
C GLY A 198 11.37 0.28 8.89
N LYS A 199 12.51 0.65 9.47
CA LYS A 199 13.83 0.15 9.07
C LYS A 199 14.14 -1.14 9.81
N ILE A 200 14.94 -2.00 9.19
CA ILE A 200 15.51 -3.18 9.84
C ILE A 200 16.97 -2.86 10.18
N ASP A 201 17.32 -3.11 11.41
CA ASP A 201 18.70 -3.12 11.81
C ASP A 201 19.21 -4.57 11.67
N ASN A 202 20.05 -4.83 10.67
CA ASN A 202 20.88 -6.04 10.50
C ASN A 202 20.20 -7.43 10.64
N TYR A 203 18.89 -7.53 10.46
CA TYR A 203 18.17 -8.81 10.67
C TYR A 203 18.41 -9.84 9.54
N MET A 204 18.61 -9.38 8.32
CA MET A 204 18.81 -10.22 7.13
C MET A 204 19.84 -9.59 6.20
N LYS A 205 20.57 -10.43 5.44
CA LYS A 205 21.36 -9.93 4.32
C LYS A 205 20.42 -9.28 3.32
N ASP A 206 20.65 -8.01 3.05
CA ASP A 206 19.82 -7.27 2.11
C ASP A 206 20.03 -7.76 0.69
N GLN A 207 18.96 -7.85 -0.08
CA GLN A 207 18.98 -8.31 -1.47
C GLN A 207 18.01 -7.48 -2.31
N ILE A 208 18.27 -7.41 -3.61
CA ILE A 208 17.35 -6.78 -4.55
C ILE A 208 16.21 -7.77 -4.83
N ILE A 209 14.99 -7.28 -4.73
CA ILE A 209 13.79 -7.99 -5.14
C ILE A 209 13.06 -7.22 -6.22
N SER A 210 12.37 -7.94 -7.10
CA SER A 210 11.62 -7.36 -8.22
C SER A 210 10.17 -7.79 -8.18
N TYR A 211 9.25 -6.88 -8.47
CA TYR A 211 7.83 -7.17 -8.63
C TYR A 211 7.15 -6.14 -9.52
N PRO A 212 6.02 -6.50 -10.17
CA PRO A 212 5.31 -5.60 -11.07
C PRO A 212 4.66 -4.45 -10.29
N CYS A 213 4.71 -3.27 -10.90
CA CYS A 213 4.03 -2.07 -10.46
C CYS A 213 3.22 -1.50 -11.62
N TYR A 214 1.98 -1.14 -11.37
CA TYR A 214 1.02 -0.67 -12.37
C TYR A 214 0.63 0.77 -12.06
N ILE A 215 0.89 1.67 -13.00
CA ILE A 215 0.61 3.09 -12.84
C ILE A 215 -0.70 3.40 -13.53
N TYR A 216 -1.74 3.66 -12.75
CA TYR A 216 -3.09 3.93 -13.26
C TYR A 216 -3.28 5.39 -13.64
N SER A 217 -4.16 5.66 -14.61
CA SER A 217 -4.52 7.02 -14.99
C SER A 217 -5.28 7.73 -13.88
N SER A 218 -4.79 8.89 -13.49
CA SER A 218 -5.41 9.78 -12.48
C SER A 218 -6.81 10.25 -12.92
N SER A 219 -6.99 10.57 -14.21
CA SER A 219 -8.29 10.99 -14.76
C SER A 219 -9.30 9.84 -14.74
N LYS A 220 -8.89 8.63 -15.18
CA LYS A 220 -9.74 7.43 -15.13
C LYS A 220 -10.14 7.06 -13.70
N PHE A 221 -9.19 7.15 -12.74
CA PHE A 221 -9.45 6.93 -11.32
C PHE A 221 -10.50 7.90 -10.76
N LYS A 222 -10.32 9.20 -11.01
CA LYS A 222 -11.27 10.25 -10.61
C LYS A 222 -12.64 10.03 -11.23
N LYS A 223 -12.72 9.77 -12.56
CA LYS A 223 -13.96 9.53 -13.29
C LYS A 223 -14.74 8.32 -12.72
N GLN A 224 -14.04 7.25 -12.38
CA GLN A 224 -14.64 6.03 -11.85
C GLN A 224 -15.24 6.27 -10.45
N LEU A 225 -14.51 6.91 -9.54
CA LEU A 225 -14.99 7.24 -8.19
C LEU A 225 -16.06 8.31 -8.18
N SER A 226 -15.99 9.31 -9.06
CA SER A 226 -16.94 10.45 -9.07
C SER A 226 -18.38 10.05 -9.30
N LYS A 227 -18.66 8.84 -9.80
CA LYS A 227 -20.03 8.31 -9.96
C LYS A 227 -20.73 8.16 -8.60
N ASN A 228 -20.04 7.66 -7.59
CA ASN A 228 -20.60 7.29 -6.29
C ASN A 228 -20.07 8.15 -5.12
N TYR A 229 -18.98 8.86 -5.34
CA TYR A 229 -18.24 9.56 -4.29
C TYR A 229 -17.99 11.02 -4.67
N LYS A 230 -17.93 11.89 -3.65
CA LYS A 230 -17.48 13.28 -3.76
C LYS A 230 -16.03 13.36 -3.27
N LEU A 231 -15.17 14.00 -4.04
CA LEU A 231 -13.79 14.29 -3.64
C LEU A 231 -13.79 15.31 -2.49
N ILE A 232 -13.13 14.97 -1.37
CA ILE A 232 -13.00 15.82 -0.19
C ILE A 232 -11.63 16.46 -0.11
N LYS A 233 -10.58 15.67 -0.42
CA LYS A 233 -9.20 16.13 -0.42
C LYS A 233 -8.43 15.49 -1.57
N PHE A 234 -7.56 16.28 -2.17
CA PHE A 234 -6.59 15.86 -3.17
C PHE A 234 -5.27 16.55 -2.90
N SER A 235 -4.17 15.82 -2.95
CA SER A 235 -2.82 16.37 -2.97
C SER A 235 -1.89 15.51 -3.81
N ILE A 236 -0.85 16.14 -4.33
CA ILE A 236 0.27 15.50 -5.03
C ILE A 236 1.50 15.73 -4.16
N ASP A 237 2.22 14.68 -3.88
CA ASP A 237 3.52 14.76 -3.24
C ASP A 237 4.58 14.97 -4.32
N ASN A 238 5.09 16.20 -4.44
CA ASN A 238 6.07 16.56 -5.46
C ASN A 238 7.47 16.03 -5.14
N ASP A 239 7.71 15.62 -3.89
CA ASP A 239 9.00 15.08 -3.44
C ASP A 239 9.05 13.56 -3.59
N ASP A 240 7.88 12.89 -3.68
CA ASP A 240 7.78 11.45 -3.86
C ASP A 240 7.31 11.13 -5.29
N PHE A 241 8.27 10.82 -6.15
CA PHE A 241 8.04 10.50 -7.55
C PHE A 241 9.00 9.42 -8.07
N ILE A 242 8.58 8.79 -9.16
CA ILE A 242 9.42 7.88 -9.95
C ILE A 242 9.65 8.46 -11.35
N ILE A 243 10.75 8.04 -11.98
CA ILE A 243 11.08 8.44 -13.36
C ILE A 243 11.07 7.19 -14.23
N ILE A 244 10.25 7.22 -15.28
CA ILE A 244 10.17 6.17 -16.30
C ILE A 244 10.28 6.87 -17.67
N ASN A 245 11.24 6.47 -18.49
CA ASN A 245 11.47 7.08 -19.81
C ASN A 245 11.51 8.61 -19.78
N ARG A 246 12.26 9.17 -18.82
CA ARG A 246 12.43 10.62 -18.61
C ARG A 246 11.15 11.36 -18.15
N GLN A 247 10.05 10.66 -17.95
CA GLN A 247 8.81 11.23 -17.43
C GLN A 247 8.67 10.99 -15.92
N LYS A 248 8.21 11.99 -15.17
CA LYS A 248 7.94 11.90 -13.74
C LYS A 248 6.50 11.45 -13.49
N TYR A 249 6.35 10.53 -12.54
CA TYR A 249 5.07 10.05 -12.03
C TYR A 249 5.05 10.27 -10.52
N PHE A 250 4.18 11.16 -10.07
CA PHE A 250 4.10 11.60 -8.69
C PHE A 250 3.18 10.72 -7.85
N CYS A 251 3.43 10.67 -6.56
CA CYS A 251 2.53 10.08 -5.60
C CYS A 251 1.31 10.98 -5.37
N HIS A 252 0.13 10.39 -5.45
CA HIS A 252 -1.13 11.06 -5.20
C HIS A 252 -1.76 10.62 -3.89
N GLU A 253 -2.49 11.55 -3.27
CA GLU A 253 -3.38 11.32 -2.14
C GLU A 253 -4.79 11.78 -2.49
N TYR A 254 -5.77 10.94 -2.22
CA TYR A 254 -7.19 11.24 -2.42
C TYR A 254 -8.00 10.81 -1.20
N LEU A 255 -8.90 11.67 -0.75
CA LEU A 255 -9.98 11.30 0.15
C LEU A 255 -11.31 11.57 -0.51
N TYR A 256 -12.13 10.55 -0.59
CA TYR A 256 -13.50 10.63 -1.09
C TYR A 256 -14.49 10.26 0.01
N LYS A 257 -15.67 10.91 -0.04
CA LYS A 257 -16.85 10.60 0.78
C LYS A 257 -17.98 10.17 -0.13
N LYS A 258 -18.71 9.15 0.26
CA LYS A 258 -19.91 8.70 -0.45
C LYS A 258 -20.92 9.84 -0.57
N LYS A 259 -21.54 9.98 -1.74
CA LYS A 259 -22.65 10.90 -2.00
C LYS A 259 -23.88 10.52 -1.22
#